data_00ceddabe19a24c1d89543ac6c7d3d26
#
_entry.id   00ceddabe19a24c1d89543ac6c7d3d26
#
_cell.length_a   1.000
_cell.length_b   1.000
_cell.length_c   1.000
_cell.angle_alpha   90.00
_cell.angle_beta   90.00
_cell.angle_gamma   90.00
#
_symmetry.space_group_name_H-M   'P 1'
#
loop_
_entity.id
_entity.type
_entity.pdbx_description
1 polymer ?
#
loop_
_entity_poly.entity_id
_entity_poly.type
_entity_poly.pdbx_seq_one_letter_code
_entity_poly.pdbx_strand_id
1 'polypeptide(L)'
;MNFLSIRVTIITLSILLIIAIVIFVVFWKKPPQYYVQYGVALGTNVTISYATGRGNAQQVVETMFKELDNINNIFNPWLPNSELYNLNHSNGQWTQVSPELLDVLEYSIQIAQKTDGNFDPSIGRLVNLWGFNSTDSRNWHLPSSSEIANILPHVGYQNVQFDGNKVRLLNGVWIDLGGIAKGYAVQLLVEMAKENDPNSTGYVDIGGDIGIIGPKYGNQPWVIGVRNPRGTSNDALTYVNLYRGYIATSGDYERYITVGGKRYYHIINPKTGYSDNYFQSVTSISDNGMLSDAFGTAAMVAGPNDISQWAEELGIGYFLIYENGQIQNNTLWNEYAK
;
A
#
# COMPACT_ATOMS: atom_id res chain seq x y z
N MET A 1 9.28 -41.86 -60.16
CA MET A 1 8.97 -41.53 -58.84
C MET A 1 7.61 -42.15 -58.50
N ASN A 2 7.56 -43.12 -57.57
CA ASN A 2 6.33 -43.89 -57.28
C ASN A 2 5.24 -43.02 -56.65
N PHE A 3 3.98 -43.23 -57.04
CA PHE A 3 2.80 -42.53 -56.50
C PHE A 3 2.75 -42.50 -54.91
N LEU A 4 3.34 -43.54 -54.30
CA LEU A 4 3.45 -43.64 -52.83
C LEU A 4 4.43 -42.63 -52.24
N SER A 5 5.58 -42.38 -52.88
CA SER A 5 6.58 -41.43 -52.47
C SER A 5 6.06 -39.98 -52.54
N ILE A 6 5.27 -39.67 -53.56
CA ILE A 6 4.65 -38.31 -53.68
C ILE A 6 3.63 -38.09 -52.61
N ARG A 7 2.78 -39.07 -52.27
CA ARG A 7 1.79 -38.95 -51.17
C ARG A 7 2.45 -38.78 -49.82
N VAL A 8 3.51 -39.54 -49.52
CA VAL A 8 4.26 -39.40 -48.26
C VAL A 8 4.89 -38.00 -48.16
N THR A 9 5.50 -37.50 -49.25
CA THR A 9 6.09 -36.15 -49.24
C THR A 9 5.06 -35.05 -49.03
N ILE A 10 3.86 -35.13 -49.63
CA ILE A 10 2.78 -34.17 -49.47
C ILE A 10 2.28 -34.19 -48.00
N ILE A 11 2.07 -35.36 -47.40
CA ILE A 11 1.63 -35.48 -46.00
C ILE A 11 2.66 -34.87 -45.03
N THR A 12 3.96 -35.16 -45.26
CA THR A 12 5.04 -34.61 -44.43
C THR A 12 5.13 -33.09 -44.52
N LEU A 13 5.00 -32.52 -45.72
CA LEU A 13 4.97 -31.06 -45.93
C LEU A 13 3.74 -30.41 -45.27
N SER A 14 2.58 -31.06 -45.33
CA SER A 14 1.36 -30.56 -44.70
C SER A 14 1.47 -30.56 -43.18
N ILE A 15 2.06 -31.59 -42.58
CA ILE A 15 2.32 -31.65 -41.12
C ILE A 15 3.31 -30.56 -40.70
N LEU A 16 4.40 -30.39 -41.46
CA LEU A 16 5.37 -29.32 -41.15
C LEU A 16 4.76 -27.92 -41.28
N LEU A 17 3.89 -27.70 -42.25
CA LEU A 17 3.17 -26.44 -42.42
C LEU A 17 2.19 -26.20 -41.26
N ILE A 18 1.46 -27.21 -40.79
CA ILE A 18 0.56 -27.13 -39.66
C ILE A 18 1.37 -26.83 -38.39
N ILE A 19 2.49 -27.51 -38.18
CA ILE A 19 3.40 -27.25 -37.05
C ILE A 19 3.93 -25.81 -37.10
N ALA A 20 4.36 -25.34 -38.28
CA ALA A 20 4.82 -23.97 -38.46
C ALA A 20 3.73 -22.93 -38.19
N ILE A 21 2.48 -23.19 -38.62
CA ILE A 21 1.33 -22.33 -38.36
C ILE A 21 1.00 -22.34 -36.85
N VAL A 22 1.02 -23.51 -36.20
CA VAL A 22 0.78 -23.60 -34.74
C VAL A 22 1.88 -22.89 -33.99
N ILE A 23 3.15 -23.07 -34.32
CA ILE A 23 4.27 -22.33 -33.76
C ILE A 23 4.07 -20.83 -33.96
N PHE A 24 3.76 -20.40 -35.21
CA PHE A 24 3.51 -19.00 -35.51
C PHE A 24 2.36 -18.40 -34.71
N VAL A 25 1.22 -19.07 -34.58
CA VAL A 25 0.07 -18.62 -33.82
C VAL A 25 0.36 -18.60 -32.33
N VAL A 26 1.11 -19.58 -31.81
CA VAL A 26 1.49 -19.63 -30.37
C VAL A 26 2.53 -18.57 -30.04
N PHE A 27 3.49 -18.30 -30.94
CA PHE A 27 4.55 -17.31 -30.67
C PHE A 27 4.20 -15.88 -31.12
N TRP A 28 3.15 -15.66 -31.91
CA TRP A 28 2.73 -14.33 -32.36
C TRP A 28 1.61 -13.74 -31.51
N LYS A 29 1.57 -14.03 -30.23
CA LYS A 29 0.72 -13.24 -29.32
C LYS A 29 1.30 -11.83 -29.27
N LYS A 30 0.58 -10.86 -29.83
CA LYS A 30 0.94 -9.44 -29.65
C LYS A 30 1.05 -9.17 -28.15
N PRO A 31 2.05 -8.39 -27.71
CA PRO A 31 2.13 -7.97 -26.31
C PRO A 31 0.82 -7.25 -25.95
N PRO A 32 0.31 -7.44 -24.73
CA PRO A 32 -0.88 -6.74 -24.29
C PRO A 32 -0.63 -5.24 -24.33
N GLN A 33 -1.63 -4.50 -24.80
CA GLN A 33 -1.58 -3.04 -24.77
C GLN A 33 -2.04 -2.57 -23.39
N TYR A 34 -1.16 -1.87 -22.66
CA TYR A 34 -1.50 -1.31 -21.38
C TYR A 34 -2.33 -0.03 -21.56
N TYR A 35 -3.46 0.03 -20.87
CA TYR A 35 -4.16 1.27 -20.62
C TYR A 35 -3.59 1.86 -19.33
N VAL A 36 -3.14 3.10 -19.37
CA VAL A 36 -2.56 3.80 -18.23
C VAL A 36 -3.39 5.02 -17.92
N GLN A 37 -3.83 5.15 -16.67
CA GLN A 37 -4.55 6.33 -16.19
C GLN A 37 -3.84 6.90 -14.98
N TYR A 38 -3.76 8.23 -14.95
CA TYR A 38 -3.25 9.03 -13.85
C TYR A 38 -4.41 9.77 -13.20
N GLY A 39 -4.34 9.95 -11.88
CA GLY A 39 -5.35 10.69 -11.13
C GLY A 39 -4.86 11.07 -9.74
N VAL A 40 -5.78 11.56 -8.92
CA VAL A 40 -5.56 11.88 -7.51
C VAL A 40 -6.67 11.24 -6.70
N ALA A 41 -6.32 10.47 -5.68
CA ALA A 41 -7.25 9.90 -4.72
C ALA A 41 -6.56 9.72 -3.36
N LEU A 42 -7.32 9.63 -2.27
CA LEU A 42 -6.78 9.45 -0.91
C LEU A 42 -5.69 10.47 -0.54
N GLY A 43 -5.79 11.67 -1.10
CA GLY A 43 -4.85 12.77 -0.86
C GLY A 43 -3.48 12.64 -1.54
N THR A 44 -3.33 11.73 -2.52
CA THR A 44 -2.07 11.49 -3.24
C THR A 44 -2.26 11.19 -4.72
N ASN A 45 -1.15 11.12 -5.48
CA ASN A 45 -1.18 10.73 -6.89
C ASN A 45 -1.47 9.23 -7.03
N VAL A 46 -2.21 8.89 -8.06
CA VAL A 46 -2.55 7.50 -8.42
C VAL A 46 -2.13 7.23 -9.85
N THR A 47 -1.52 6.08 -10.08
CA THR A 47 -1.24 5.55 -11.41
C THR A 47 -1.75 4.12 -11.48
N ILE A 48 -2.62 3.82 -12.44
CA ILE A 48 -3.05 2.45 -12.73
C ILE A 48 -2.62 2.11 -14.15
N SER A 49 -1.81 1.07 -14.28
CA SER A 49 -1.41 0.47 -15.56
C SER A 49 -2.01 -0.91 -15.64
N TYR A 50 -2.90 -1.14 -16.59
CA TYR A 50 -3.67 -2.38 -16.70
C TYR A 50 -3.78 -2.86 -18.13
N ALA A 51 -3.56 -4.15 -18.34
CA ALA A 51 -3.78 -4.82 -19.61
C ALA A 51 -4.48 -6.16 -19.37
N THR A 52 -5.49 -6.45 -20.17
CA THR A 52 -6.31 -7.65 -20.08
C THR A 52 -6.58 -8.24 -21.47
N GLY A 53 -6.73 -9.56 -21.54
CA GLY A 53 -7.29 -10.26 -22.69
C GLY A 53 -8.81 -10.33 -22.71
N ARG A 54 -9.48 -9.81 -21.66
CA ARG A 54 -10.93 -9.87 -21.45
C ARG A 54 -11.51 -8.47 -21.32
N GLY A 55 -12.47 -8.14 -22.19
CA GLY A 55 -13.20 -6.88 -22.08
C GLY A 55 -12.37 -5.64 -22.42
N ASN A 56 -12.75 -4.52 -21.80
CA ASN A 56 -12.19 -3.20 -22.04
C ASN A 56 -11.34 -2.75 -20.84
N ALA A 57 -10.03 -2.67 -21.00
CA ALA A 57 -9.10 -2.24 -19.97
C ALA A 57 -9.43 -0.85 -19.42
N GLN A 58 -9.84 0.10 -20.27
CA GLN A 58 -10.24 1.44 -19.85
C GLN A 58 -11.42 1.39 -18.87
N GLN A 59 -12.46 0.64 -19.20
CA GLN A 59 -13.66 0.52 -18.36
C GLN A 59 -13.35 -0.05 -16.97
N VAL A 60 -12.43 -1.05 -16.90
CA VAL A 60 -11.99 -1.62 -15.62
C VAL A 60 -11.25 -0.58 -14.79
N VAL A 61 -10.32 0.16 -15.39
CA VAL A 61 -9.57 1.21 -14.71
C VAL A 61 -10.49 2.36 -14.25
N GLU A 62 -11.46 2.77 -15.06
CA GLU A 62 -12.47 3.76 -14.65
C GLU A 62 -13.31 3.28 -13.45
N THR A 63 -13.61 1.98 -13.39
CA THR A 63 -14.30 1.38 -12.23
C THR A 63 -13.41 1.39 -11.00
N MET A 64 -12.10 1.11 -11.15
CA MET A 64 -11.14 1.20 -10.05
C MET A 64 -11.03 2.62 -9.48
N PHE A 65 -11.05 3.66 -10.31
CA PHE A 65 -11.06 5.05 -9.83
C PHE A 65 -12.35 5.40 -9.07
N LYS A 66 -13.50 4.90 -9.49
CA LYS A 66 -14.76 5.05 -8.73
C LYS A 66 -14.70 4.35 -7.38
N GLU A 67 -14.03 3.21 -7.31
CA GLU A 67 -13.84 2.51 -6.04
C GLU A 67 -12.92 3.29 -5.09
N LEU A 68 -11.89 3.98 -5.58
CA LEU A 68 -11.10 4.90 -4.76
C LEU A 68 -11.92 6.04 -4.17
N ASP A 69 -12.91 6.56 -4.90
CA ASP A 69 -13.84 7.56 -4.36
C ASP A 69 -14.73 6.94 -3.26
N ASN A 70 -15.18 5.69 -3.44
CA ASN A 70 -15.93 4.96 -2.43
C ASN A 70 -15.10 4.73 -1.15
N ILE A 71 -13.86 4.26 -1.30
CA ILE A 71 -12.91 4.10 -0.17
C ILE A 71 -12.73 5.42 0.58
N ASN A 72 -12.59 6.54 -0.12
CA ASN A 72 -12.47 7.85 0.54
C ASN A 72 -13.73 8.21 1.34
N ASN A 73 -14.93 7.87 0.84
CA ASN A 73 -16.18 8.11 1.56
C ASN A 73 -16.36 7.19 2.78
N ILE A 74 -15.68 6.06 2.82
CA ILE A 74 -15.69 5.14 3.98
C ILE A 74 -14.60 5.53 4.98
N PHE A 75 -13.34 5.71 4.53
CA PHE A 75 -12.15 5.73 5.40
C PHE A 75 -11.63 7.12 5.76
N ASN A 76 -12.16 8.19 5.18
CA ASN A 76 -11.64 9.53 5.46
C ASN A 76 -12.21 10.09 6.78
N PRO A 77 -11.42 10.14 7.88
CA PRO A 77 -11.91 10.59 9.18
C PRO A 77 -12.19 12.11 9.24
N TRP A 78 -11.80 12.85 8.19
CA TRP A 78 -11.90 14.31 8.11
C TRP A 78 -13.00 14.78 7.15
N LEU A 79 -13.59 13.86 6.39
CA LEU A 79 -14.69 14.15 5.48
C LEU A 79 -16.03 14.05 6.24
N PRO A 80 -16.77 15.15 6.48
CA PRO A 80 -18.06 15.08 7.12
C PRO A 80 -18.99 14.10 6.41
N ASN A 81 -19.69 13.26 7.17
CA ASN A 81 -20.56 12.19 6.71
C ASN A 81 -19.87 10.96 6.10
N SER A 82 -18.55 10.89 6.04
CA SER A 82 -17.89 9.61 5.80
C SER A 82 -18.19 8.64 6.95
N GLU A 83 -18.03 7.36 6.68
CA GLU A 83 -18.37 6.34 7.68
C GLU A 83 -17.43 6.43 8.89
N LEU A 84 -16.11 6.56 8.67
CA LEU A 84 -15.13 6.70 9.72
C LEU A 84 -15.27 8.03 10.50
N TYR A 85 -15.65 9.11 9.83
CA TYR A 85 -15.99 10.36 10.51
C TYR A 85 -17.14 10.15 11.50
N ASN A 86 -18.22 9.49 11.05
CA ASN A 86 -19.38 9.23 11.91
C ASN A 86 -19.02 8.31 13.09
N LEU A 87 -18.18 7.29 12.87
CA LEU A 87 -17.68 6.43 13.93
C LEU A 87 -16.87 7.23 14.97
N ASN A 88 -15.95 8.10 14.54
CA ASN A 88 -15.16 8.96 15.41
C ASN A 88 -16.01 9.94 16.25
N HIS A 89 -17.17 10.31 15.75
CA HIS A 89 -18.11 11.21 16.43
C HIS A 89 -19.29 10.49 17.12
N SER A 90 -19.21 9.16 17.25
CA SER A 90 -20.28 8.34 17.86
C SER A 90 -20.41 8.51 19.39
N ASN A 91 -19.50 9.23 20.02
CA ASN A 91 -19.46 9.45 21.48
C ASN A 91 -19.50 8.15 22.29
N GLY A 92 -18.81 7.11 21.83
CA GLY A 92 -18.73 5.82 22.52
C GLY A 92 -19.98 4.94 22.35
N GLN A 93 -20.85 5.26 21.41
CA GLN A 93 -22.00 4.41 21.09
C GLN A 93 -21.61 3.32 20.11
N TRP A 94 -22.28 2.17 20.17
CA TRP A 94 -22.18 1.12 19.16
C TRP A 94 -22.67 1.64 17.81
N THR A 95 -21.80 1.66 16.82
CA THR A 95 -22.06 2.14 15.47
C THR A 95 -21.92 0.99 14.50
N GLN A 96 -22.93 0.77 13.67
CA GLN A 96 -22.83 -0.21 12.59
C GLN A 96 -21.90 0.33 11.50
N VAL A 97 -21.01 -0.54 11.02
CA VAL A 97 -20.02 -0.20 9.98
C VAL A 97 -20.15 -1.16 8.78
N SER A 98 -19.67 -0.70 7.63
CA SER A 98 -19.58 -1.53 6.42
C SER A 98 -18.58 -2.68 6.62
N PRO A 99 -18.71 -3.77 5.83
CA PRO A 99 -17.72 -4.84 5.84
C PRO A 99 -16.30 -4.32 5.57
N GLU A 100 -16.14 -3.38 4.66
CA GLU A 100 -14.85 -2.79 4.26
C GLU A 100 -14.19 -2.05 5.44
N LEU A 101 -14.94 -1.23 6.18
CA LEU A 101 -14.41 -0.54 7.36
C LEU A 101 -14.12 -1.52 8.48
N LEU A 102 -14.99 -2.50 8.69
CA LEU A 102 -14.80 -3.53 9.71
C LEU A 102 -13.50 -4.31 9.47
N ASP A 103 -13.29 -4.83 8.25
CA ASP A 103 -12.11 -5.61 7.88
C ASP A 103 -10.82 -4.84 8.12
N VAL A 104 -10.78 -3.56 7.70
CA VAL A 104 -9.58 -2.72 7.91
C VAL A 104 -9.37 -2.41 9.38
N LEU A 105 -10.43 -2.16 10.15
CA LEU A 105 -10.31 -1.90 11.59
C LEU A 105 -9.83 -3.15 12.33
N GLU A 106 -10.41 -4.32 12.08
CA GLU A 106 -9.98 -5.56 12.71
C GLU A 106 -8.53 -5.89 12.38
N TYR A 107 -8.14 -5.75 11.11
CA TYR A 107 -6.75 -5.94 10.70
C TYR A 107 -5.80 -4.93 11.33
N SER A 108 -6.21 -3.66 11.42
CA SER A 108 -5.44 -2.61 12.10
C SER A 108 -5.17 -2.93 13.56
N ILE A 109 -6.17 -3.45 14.29
CA ILE A 109 -6.02 -3.86 15.68
C ILE A 109 -5.09 -5.08 15.81
N GLN A 110 -5.15 -6.04 14.88
CA GLN A 110 -4.22 -7.17 14.87
C GLN A 110 -2.77 -6.72 14.67
N ILE A 111 -2.51 -5.78 13.76
CA ILE A 111 -1.17 -5.20 13.57
C ILE A 111 -0.74 -4.39 14.80
N ALA A 112 -1.63 -3.61 15.40
CA ALA A 112 -1.34 -2.87 16.63
C ALA A 112 -0.91 -3.80 17.77
N GLN A 113 -1.59 -4.93 17.93
CA GLN A 113 -1.22 -5.96 18.92
C GLN A 113 0.15 -6.59 18.62
N LYS A 114 0.43 -6.94 17.35
CA LYS A 114 1.70 -7.56 16.93
C LYS A 114 2.90 -6.63 17.01
N THR A 115 2.67 -5.33 16.97
CA THR A 115 3.70 -4.29 17.01
C THR A 115 3.75 -3.54 18.34
N ASP A 116 3.12 -4.08 19.40
CA ASP A 116 3.06 -3.47 20.74
C ASP A 116 2.58 -2.00 20.71
N GLY A 117 1.63 -1.70 19.82
CA GLY A 117 1.07 -0.37 19.62
C GLY A 117 2.05 0.63 18.97
N ASN A 118 3.12 0.17 18.31
CA ASN A 118 3.95 1.06 17.48
C ASN A 118 3.25 1.45 16.17
N PHE A 119 2.42 0.56 15.62
CA PHE A 119 1.31 0.94 14.77
C PHE A 119 0.05 1.02 15.64
N ASP A 120 -0.64 2.14 15.63
CA ASP A 120 -1.90 2.29 16.36
C ASP A 120 -2.87 3.16 15.55
N PRO A 121 -4.01 2.62 15.10
CA PRO A 121 -4.97 3.41 14.32
C PRO A 121 -5.71 4.45 15.16
N SER A 122 -5.60 4.44 16.50
CA SER A 122 -6.33 5.34 17.39
C SER A 122 -5.69 6.72 17.57
N ILE A 123 -4.71 7.08 16.73
CA ILE A 123 -3.96 8.35 16.80
C ILE A 123 -4.68 9.54 16.17
N GLY A 124 -5.92 9.41 15.71
CA GLY A 124 -6.60 10.47 14.97
C GLY A 124 -6.61 11.83 15.66
N ARG A 125 -6.75 11.87 16.99
CA ARG A 125 -6.66 13.13 17.75
C ARG A 125 -5.27 13.76 17.71
N LEU A 126 -4.19 12.95 17.73
CA LEU A 126 -2.82 13.46 17.57
C LEU A 126 -2.60 13.99 16.16
N VAL A 127 -3.05 13.27 15.12
CA VAL A 127 -2.97 13.72 13.71
C VAL A 127 -3.67 15.08 13.56
N ASN A 128 -4.85 15.23 14.15
CA ASN A 128 -5.58 16.49 14.15
C ASN A 128 -4.84 17.60 14.91
N LEU A 129 -4.29 17.30 16.08
CA LEU A 129 -3.55 18.25 16.91
C LEU A 129 -2.32 18.81 16.20
N TRP A 130 -1.57 17.97 15.45
CA TRP A 130 -0.42 18.39 14.65
C TRP A 130 -0.81 19.12 13.36
N GLY A 131 -2.09 19.07 12.96
CA GLY A 131 -2.58 19.62 11.69
C GLY A 131 -2.25 18.75 10.48
N PHE A 132 -1.68 17.56 10.66
CA PHE A 132 -1.30 16.65 9.55
C PHE A 132 -2.51 16.03 8.82
N ASN A 133 -3.71 16.23 9.33
CA ASN A 133 -4.99 15.96 8.65
C ASN A 133 -5.24 16.89 7.44
N SER A 134 -4.54 18.01 7.34
CA SER A 134 -4.64 18.95 6.24
C SER A 134 -3.56 18.70 5.18
N THR A 135 -3.91 18.84 3.91
CA THR A 135 -2.95 18.90 2.79
C THR A 135 -2.25 20.27 2.68
N ASP A 136 -2.80 21.29 3.34
CA ASP A 136 -2.19 22.62 3.41
C ASP A 136 -1.17 22.68 4.56
N SER A 137 0.11 22.75 4.22
CA SER A 137 1.22 22.78 5.19
C SER A 137 1.18 24.00 6.13
N ARG A 138 0.41 25.05 5.83
CA ARG A 138 0.20 26.20 6.72
C ARG A 138 -0.54 25.82 8.00
N ASN A 139 -1.26 24.70 8.00
CA ASN A 139 -1.97 24.18 9.15
C ASN A 139 -1.06 23.31 10.05
N TRP A 140 0.11 22.89 9.57
CA TRP A 140 1.01 22.04 10.34
C TRP A 140 1.80 22.85 11.36
N HIS A 141 1.85 22.38 12.58
CA HIS A 141 2.56 23.09 13.66
C HIS A 141 3.06 22.10 14.73
N LEU A 142 4.00 22.56 15.55
CA LEU A 142 4.48 21.82 16.71
C LEU A 142 3.54 22.11 17.90
N PRO A 143 2.76 21.13 18.39
CA PRO A 143 1.95 21.31 19.58
C PRO A 143 2.83 21.51 20.82
N SER A 144 2.29 22.19 21.83
CA SER A 144 2.92 22.26 23.14
C SER A 144 2.89 20.90 23.85
N SER A 145 3.83 20.67 24.77
CA SER A 145 3.85 19.44 25.57
C SER A 145 2.58 19.23 26.40
N SER A 146 1.93 20.31 26.84
CA SER A 146 0.66 20.25 27.56
C SER A 146 -0.51 19.81 26.67
N GLU A 147 -0.57 20.26 25.42
CA GLU A 147 -1.60 19.82 24.46
C GLU A 147 -1.45 18.34 24.15
N ILE A 148 -0.21 17.88 23.91
CA ILE A 148 0.08 16.45 23.69
C ILE A 148 -0.31 15.63 24.92
N ALA A 149 0.10 16.04 26.13
CA ALA A 149 -0.23 15.35 27.37
C ALA A 149 -1.74 15.24 27.60
N ASN A 150 -2.54 16.22 27.17
CA ASN A 150 -3.99 16.17 27.24
C ASN A 150 -4.63 15.20 26.23
N ILE A 151 -3.97 14.93 25.10
CA ILE A 151 -4.51 14.04 24.07
C ILE A 151 -4.09 12.58 24.28
N LEU A 152 -2.89 12.32 24.82
CA LEU A 152 -2.36 10.96 24.99
C LEU A 152 -3.31 9.98 25.73
N PRO A 153 -4.09 10.38 26.76
CA PRO A 153 -5.09 9.49 27.38
C PRO A 153 -6.21 9.03 26.43
N HIS A 154 -6.38 9.69 25.29
CA HIS A 154 -7.35 9.39 24.24
C HIS A 154 -6.71 8.65 23.05
N VAL A 155 -5.57 7.98 23.26
CA VAL A 155 -4.87 7.12 22.30
C VAL A 155 -4.77 5.72 22.89
N GLY A 156 -4.87 4.69 22.08
CA GLY A 156 -4.71 3.30 22.47
C GLY A 156 -5.74 2.39 21.80
N TYR A 157 -5.24 1.51 20.94
CA TYR A 157 -6.04 0.57 20.17
C TYR A 157 -6.93 -0.34 21.03
N GLN A 158 -6.58 -0.55 22.30
CA GLN A 158 -7.37 -1.35 23.27
C GLN A 158 -8.75 -0.73 23.56
N ASN A 159 -8.97 0.51 23.19
CA ASN A 159 -10.22 1.23 23.34
C ASN A 159 -11.20 1.00 22.17
N VAL A 160 -10.81 0.22 21.15
CA VAL A 160 -11.67 -0.17 20.04
C VAL A 160 -12.32 -1.51 20.35
N GLN A 161 -13.64 -1.57 20.32
CA GLN A 161 -14.43 -2.76 20.63
C GLN A 161 -15.31 -3.16 19.44
N PHE A 162 -15.45 -4.47 19.24
CA PHE A 162 -16.23 -5.07 18.16
C PHE A 162 -17.38 -5.92 18.71
N ASP A 163 -18.55 -5.89 18.06
CA ASP A 163 -19.70 -6.76 18.29
C ASP A 163 -20.40 -7.02 16.95
N GLY A 164 -20.05 -8.14 16.29
CA GLY A 164 -20.45 -8.42 14.92
C GLY A 164 -19.98 -7.29 13.99
N ASN A 165 -20.91 -6.68 13.27
CA ASN A 165 -20.62 -5.55 12.38
C ASN A 165 -20.74 -4.16 13.06
N LYS A 166 -20.68 -4.12 14.39
CA LYS A 166 -20.70 -2.87 15.15
C LYS A 166 -19.35 -2.62 15.80
N VAL A 167 -18.96 -1.34 15.81
CA VAL A 167 -17.73 -0.86 16.43
C VAL A 167 -18.07 0.20 17.45
N ARG A 168 -17.33 0.22 18.55
CA ARG A 168 -17.43 1.23 19.61
C ARG A 168 -16.05 1.74 19.97
N LEU A 169 -15.92 3.06 20.08
CA LEU A 169 -14.70 3.75 20.47
C LEU A 169 -14.85 4.26 21.92
N LEU A 170 -14.06 3.70 22.84
CA LEU A 170 -14.05 4.12 24.24
C LEU A 170 -13.05 5.24 24.48
N ASN A 171 -13.13 5.87 25.64
CA ASN A 171 -12.21 6.93 26.11
C ASN A 171 -11.99 8.08 25.12
N GLY A 172 -12.94 8.27 24.20
CA GLY A 172 -12.89 9.35 23.21
C GLY A 172 -11.75 9.20 22.19
N VAL A 173 -11.24 7.99 21.92
CA VAL A 173 -10.26 7.77 20.84
C VAL A 173 -10.86 8.13 19.49
N TRP A 174 -10.02 8.57 18.56
CA TRP A 174 -10.36 8.78 17.17
C TRP A 174 -9.46 7.91 16.30
N ILE A 175 -10.07 7.24 15.35
CA ILE A 175 -9.36 6.40 14.37
C ILE A 175 -8.85 7.25 13.22
N ASP A 176 -7.61 7.02 12.83
CA ASP A 176 -7.00 7.45 11.57
C ASP A 176 -6.40 6.23 10.88
N LEU A 177 -6.75 6.01 9.63
CA LEU A 177 -6.30 4.87 8.83
C LEU A 177 -5.16 5.25 7.87
N GLY A 178 -4.55 6.43 8.02
CA GLY A 178 -3.53 6.94 7.10
C GLY A 178 -2.31 6.05 6.92
N GLY A 179 -2.00 5.17 7.89
CA GLY A 179 -0.89 4.23 7.82
C GLY A 179 -1.26 2.82 7.32
N ILE A 180 -2.47 2.62 6.75
CA ILE A 180 -2.92 1.31 6.25
C ILE A 180 -3.89 1.42 5.08
N ALA A 181 -4.59 2.55 4.95
CA ALA A 181 -5.68 2.70 3.96
C ALA A 181 -5.19 2.69 2.52
N LYS A 182 -3.97 3.16 2.24
CA LYS A 182 -3.39 3.09 0.90
C LYS A 182 -3.06 1.64 0.53
N GLY A 183 -2.48 0.89 1.47
CA GLY A 183 -2.22 -0.54 1.30
C GLY A 183 -3.49 -1.33 1.03
N TYR A 184 -4.59 -1.05 1.76
CA TYR A 184 -5.90 -1.62 1.49
C TYR A 184 -6.40 -1.30 0.08
N ALA A 185 -6.37 -0.02 -0.30
CA ALA A 185 -6.85 0.42 -1.61
C ALA A 185 -6.08 -0.24 -2.76
N VAL A 186 -4.75 -0.29 -2.66
CA VAL A 186 -3.89 -0.97 -3.64
C VAL A 186 -4.25 -2.45 -3.75
N GLN A 187 -4.44 -3.13 -2.61
CA GLN A 187 -4.80 -4.55 -2.57
C GLN A 187 -6.16 -4.80 -3.21
N LEU A 188 -7.18 -4.03 -2.83
CA LEU A 188 -8.53 -4.15 -3.38
C LEU A 188 -8.53 -3.97 -4.91
N LEU A 189 -7.83 -2.96 -5.42
CA LEU A 189 -7.78 -2.73 -6.87
C LEU A 189 -7.02 -3.83 -7.62
N VAL A 190 -5.99 -4.43 -7.03
CA VAL A 190 -5.30 -5.60 -7.59
C VAL A 190 -6.24 -6.81 -7.62
N GLU A 191 -7.02 -7.04 -6.57
CA GLU A 191 -8.02 -8.10 -6.49
C GLU A 191 -9.13 -7.90 -7.54
N MET A 192 -9.70 -6.70 -7.67
CA MET A 192 -10.67 -6.35 -8.71
C MET A 192 -10.13 -6.63 -10.12
N ALA A 193 -8.87 -6.29 -10.38
CA ALA A 193 -8.23 -6.57 -11.67
C ALA A 193 -8.16 -8.06 -11.97
N LYS A 194 -7.79 -8.88 -10.97
CA LYS A 194 -7.67 -10.34 -11.08
C LYS A 194 -9.02 -11.05 -11.18
N GLU A 195 -10.03 -10.55 -10.50
CA GLU A 195 -11.41 -11.04 -10.62
C GLU A 195 -11.95 -10.83 -12.04
N ASN A 196 -11.68 -9.66 -12.64
CA ASN A 196 -12.05 -9.39 -14.03
C ASN A 196 -11.30 -10.31 -15.01
N ASP A 197 -9.99 -10.47 -14.85
CA ASP A 197 -9.15 -11.36 -15.66
C ASP A 197 -7.97 -11.88 -14.83
N PRO A 198 -7.97 -13.16 -14.40
CA PRO A 198 -6.84 -13.76 -13.66
C PRO A 198 -5.50 -13.74 -14.41
N ASN A 199 -5.51 -13.56 -15.74
CA ASN A 199 -4.31 -13.43 -16.57
C ASN A 199 -3.94 -11.99 -16.92
N SER A 200 -4.62 -11.02 -16.30
CA SER A 200 -4.30 -9.60 -16.47
C SER A 200 -2.90 -9.28 -15.95
N THR A 201 -2.32 -8.22 -16.50
CA THR A 201 -1.00 -7.73 -16.14
C THR A 201 -1.04 -6.22 -15.89
N GLY A 202 -0.13 -5.74 -15.05
CA GLY A 202 -0.09 -4.33 -14.70
C GLY A 202 0.29 -4.08 -13.26
N TYR A 203 0.05 -2.86 -12.82
CA TYR A 203 0.26 -2.43 -11.43
C TYR A 203 -0.71 -1.30 -11.06
N VAL A 204 -0.91 -1.15 -9.76
CA VAL A 204 -1.56 -0.02 -9.11
C VAL A 204 -0.52 0.68 -8.25
N ASP A 205 -0.38 1.99 -8.37
CA ASP A 205 0.47 2.85 -7.55
C ASP A 205 -0.38 3.96 -6.92
N ILE A 206 -0.40 4.02 -5.59
CA ILE A 206 -1.11 5.03 -4.81
C ILE A 206 -0.09 5.70 -3.87
N GLY A 207 0.50 6.80 -4.34
CA GLY A 207 1.43 7.58 -3.54
C GLY A 207 2.74 6.83 -3.18
N GLY A 208 3.16 5.89 -4.02
CA GLY A 208 4.34 5.06 -3.81
C GLY A 208 4.08 3.72 -3.15
N ASP A 209 2.85 3.44 -2.71
CA ASP A 209 2.41 2.09 -2.35
C ASP A 209 1.95 1.40 -3.63
N ILE A 210 2.61 0.30 -3.99
CA ILE A 210 2.46 -0.34 -5.30
C ILE A 210 2.04 -1.80 -5.12
N GLY A 211 1.01 -2.20 -5.86
CA GLY A 211 0.57 -3.60 -5.97
C GLY A 211 0.69 -4.09 -7.41
N ILE A 212 1.21 -5.30 -7.56
CA ILE A 212 1.40 -5.93 -8.86
C ILE A 212 0.18 -6.77 -9.21
N ILE A 213 -0.55 -6.36 -10.25
CA ILE A 213 -1.68 -7.12 -10.81
C ILE A 213 -1.16 -8.42 -11.45
N GLY A 214 -0.06 -8.34 -12.18
CA GLY A 214 0.58 -9.48 -12.79
C GLY A 214 1.87 -9.07 -13.50
N PRO A 215 2.78 -10.02 -13.81
CA PRO A 215 4.07 -9.72 -14.41
C PRO A 215 3.90 -9.09 -15.79
N LYS A 216 4.90 -8.34 -16.25
CA LYS A 216 4.95 -7.85 -17.62
C LYS A 216 4.86 -8.98 -18.63
N TYR A 217 4.48 -8.63 -19.87
CA TYR A 217 4.48 -9.56 -20.99
C TYR A 217 5.81 -10.34 -21.09
N GLY A 218 5.70 -11.65 -21.36
CA GLY A 218 6.86 -12.54 -21.38
C GLY A 218 7.37 -12.93 -19.98
N ASN A 219 6.55 -12.80 -18.97
CA ASN A 219 6.89 -13.09 -17.57
C ASN A 219 8.10 -12.29 -17.07
N GLN A 220 8.14 -10.99 -17.42
CA GLN A 220 9.17 -10.07 -16.94
C GLN A 220 8.69 -9.36 -15.68
N PRO A 221 9.59 -9.00 -14.75
CA PRO A 221 9.23 -8.24 -13.55
C PRO A 221 8.91 -6.78 -13.88
N TRP A 222 8.17 -6.15 -12.98
CA TRP A 222 8.13 -4.70 -12.85
C TRP A 222 9.35 -4.26 -12.04
N VAL A 223 10.10 -3.31 -12.59
CA VAL A 223 11.27 -2.72 -11.92
C VAL A 223 10.81 -1.48 -11.18
N ILE A 224 10.90 -1.50 -9.86
CA ILE A 224 10.45 -0.43 -8.98
C ILE A 224 11.68 0.18 -8.28
N GLY A 225 11.83 1.50 -8.38
CA GLY A 225 12.91 2.23 -7.69
C GLY A 225 12.52 2.56 -6.25
N VAL A 226 13.41 2.29 -5.31
CA VAL A 226 13.30 2.79 -3.94
C VAL A 226 13.92 4.18 -3.88
N ARG A 227 13.10 5.18 -3.59
CA ARG A 227 13.48 6.59 -3.61
C ARG A 227 14.59 6.89 -2.61
N ASN A 228 15.53 7.76 -3.02
CA ASN A 228 16.46 8.39 -2.10
C ASN A 228 15.74 9.48 -1.28
N PRO A 229 15.59 9.34 0.05
CA PRO A 229 14.86 10.31 0.88
C PRO A 229 15.47 11.71 0.90
N ARG A 230 16.77 11.83 0.58
CA ARG A 230 17.52 13.10 0.58
C ARG A 230 17.92 13.54 -0.84
N GLY A 231 17.51 12.77 -1.85
CA GLY A 231 17.71 13.08 -3.27
C GLY A 231 16.53 13.84 -3.88
N THR A 232 16.56 13.96 -5.20
CA THR A 232 15.43 14.45 -5.98
C THR A 232 14.33 13.36 -6.11
N SER A 233 13.15 13.73 -6.60
CA SER A 233 12.05 12.78 -6.78
C SER A 233 12.36 11.61 -7.72
N ASN A 234 13.39 11.77 -8.58
CA ASN A 234 13.79 10.77 -9.58
C ASN A 234 15.00 9.95 -9.15
N ASP A 235 15.60 10.25 -7.98
CA ASP A 235 16.79 9.54 -7.51
C ASP A 235 16.35 8.26 -6.77
N ALA A 236 16.72 7.10 -7.32
CA ALA A 236 16.54 5.81 -6.67
C ALA A 236 17.88 5.33 -6.07
N LEU A 237 17.82 4.83 -4.83
CA LEU A 237 18.99 4.21 -4.17
C LEU A 237 19.18 2.77 -4.61
N THR A 238 18.09 2.08 -4.89
CA THR A 238 18.11 0.68 -5.35
C THR A 238 16.83 0.39 -6.13
N TYR A 239 16.80 -0.78 -6.77
CA TYR A 239 15.66 -1.24 -7.54
C TYR A 239 15.26 -2.64 -7.09
N VAL A 240 13.96 -2.93 -7.13
CA VAL A 240 13.40 -4.25 -6.89
C VAL A 240 12.66 -4.75 -8.12
N ASN A 241 12.68 -6.05 -8.33
CA ASN A 241 12.04 -6.74 -9.43
C ASN A 241 10.82 -7.50 -8.90
N LEU A 242 9.61 -6.96 -9.08
CA LEU A 242 8.38 -7.58 -8.61
C LEU A 242 7.60 -8.23 -9.75
N TYR A 243 7.29 -9.51 -9.57
CA TYR A 243 6.37 -10.28 -10.41
C TYR A 243 4.95 -10.31 -9.83
N ARG A 244 4.83 -10.12 -8.52
CA ARG A 244 3.61 -10.14 -7.70
C ARG A 244 3.87 -9.45 -6.37
N GLY A 245 2.80 -9.30 -5.56
CA GLY A 245 2.88 -8.77 -4.20
C GLY A 245 2.80 -7.25 -4.16
N TYR A 246 3.13 -6.71 -3.01
CA TYR A 246 2.94 -5.31 -2.66
C TYR A 246 4.23 -4.74 -2.08
N ILE A 247 4.53 -3.49 -2.42
CA ILE A 247 5.61 -2.71 -1.84
C ILE A 247 5.05 -1.38 -1.36
N ALA A 248 5.42 -0.98 -0.16
CA ALA A 248 5.03 0.29 0.45
C ALA A 248 6.23 0.98 1.08
N THR A 249 6.21 2.30 1.13
CA THR A 249 7.29 3.08 1.75
C THR A 249 6.74 4.13 2.69
N SER A 250 7.12 4.05 3.95
CA SER A 250 6.93 5.09 4.96
C SER A 250 8.19 5.94 5.08
N GLY A 251 8.05 7.27 5.15
CA GLY A 251 9.21 8.18 5.19
C GLY A 251 8.95 9.49 5.90
N ASP A 252 10.04 10.11 6.36
CA ASP A 252 10.05 11.38 7.11
C ASP A 252 9.95 12.62 6.21
N TYR A 253 9.87 12.44 4.89
CA TYR A 253 9.97 13.49 3.88
C TYR A 253 8.65 13.87 3.20
N GLU A 254 7.56 13.16 3.49
CA GLU A 254 6.26 13.41 2.85
C GLU A 254 5.57 14.65 3.45
N ARG A 255 5.13 14.58 4.69
CA ARG A 255 4.51 15.69 5.43
C ARG A 255 5.31 15.92 6.71
N TYR A 256 5.98 17.06 6.81
CA TYR A 256 6.82 17.40 7.97
C TYR A 256 6.96 18.89 8.17
N ILE A 257 7.34 19.26 9.39
CA ILE A 257 7.80 20.59 9.77
C ILE A 257 9.20 20.50 10.35
N THR A 258 9.96 21.58 10.29
CA THR A 258 11.27 21.68 10.93
C THR A 258 11.25 22.80 11.95
N VAL A 259 11.48 22.48 13.23
CA VAL A 259 11.53 23.44 14.34
C VAL A 259 12.81 23.24 15.11
N GLY A 260 13.61 24.28 15.27
CA GLY A 260 14.88 24.21 15.98
C GLY A 260 15.91 23.24 15.37
N GLY A 261 15.84 23.00 14.06
CA GLY A 261 16.69 22.04 13.36
C GLY A 261 16.24 20.58 13.46
N LYS A 262 15.22 20.29 14.25
CA LYS A 262 14.60 18.96 14.35
C LYS A 262 13.42 18.84 13.40
N ARG A 263 13.33 17.72 12.67
CA ARG A 263 12.20 17.38 11.81
C ARG A 263 11.14 16.65 12.63
N TYR A 264 9.87 17.06 12.44
CA TYR A 264 8.69 16.40 12.95
C TYR A 264 7.78 16.08 11.75
N TYR A 265 7.38 14.83 11.61
CA TYR A 265 6.66 14.33 10.45
C TYR A 265 5.38 13.59 10.86
N HIS A 266 4.53 13.32 9.89
CA HIS A 266 3.16 12.85 10.09
C HIS A 266 3.02 11.44 10.69
N ILE A 267 4.11 10.64 10.74
CA ILE A 267 4.09 9.36 11.45
C ILE A 267 4.43 9.66 12.91
N ILE A 268 3.40 9.61 13.74
CA ILE A 268 3.45 10.02 15.14
C ILE A 268 3.53 8.77 16.01
N ASN A 269 4.45 8.74 16.97
CA ASN A 269 4.52 7.70 17.99
C ASN A 269 3.32 7.80 18.93
N PRO A 270 2.47 6.77 19.02
CA PRO A 270 1.26 6.78 19.84
C PRO A 270 1.53 6.94 21.35
N LYS A 271 2.73 6.54 21.80
CA LYS A 271 3.14 6.54 23.21
C LYS A 271 3.66 7.91 23.66
N THR A 272 4.27 8.66 22.75
CA THR A 272 4.91 9.94 23.06
C THR A 272 4.18 11.15 22.50
N GLY A 273 3.39 10.96 21.43
CA GLY A 273 2.71 12.03 20.69
C GLY A 273 3.64 12.82 19.75
N TYR A 274 4.89 12.40 19.58
CA TYR A 274 5.87 13.00 18.67
C TYR A 274 6.31 12.00 17.60
N SER A 275 6.96 12.48 16.52
CA SER A 275 7.65 11.60 15.59
C SER A 275 9.05 11.22 16.10
N ASP A 276 9.45 9.99 15.83
CA ASP A 276 10.78 9.46 16.16
C ASP A 276 11.74 9.57 14.96
N ASN A 277 13.01 9.90 15.21
CA ASN A 277 13.99 10.13 14.13
C ASN A 277 15.00 8.98 14.02
N TYR A 278 14.54 7.74 13.93
CA TYR A 278 15.40 6.58 13.72
C TYR A 278 15.75 6.37 12.26
N PHE A 279 14.77 6.59 11.37
CA PHE A 279 14.88 6.32 9.94
C PHE A 279 14.46 7.51 9.10
N GLN A 280 15.08 7.64 7.93
CA GLN A 280 14.62 8.51 6.86
C GLN A 280 13.46 7.87 6.10
N SER A 281 13.53 6.53 5.89
CA SER A 281 12.45 5.75 5.33
C SER A 281 12.55 4.26 5.65
N VAL A 282 11.41 3.60 5.58
CA VAL A 282 11.25 2.14 5.65
C VAL A 282 10.44 1.71 4.45
N THR A 283 11.02 0.86 3.61
CA THR A 283 10.31 0.21 2.50
C THR A 283 10.08 -1.25 2.86
N SER A 284 8.88 -1.75 2.66
CA SER A 284 8.45 -3.11 2.96
C SER A 284 7.85 -3.79 1.75
N ILE A 285 8.05 -5.12 1.63
CA ILE A 285 7.47 -5.97 0.60
C ILE A 285 6.80 -7.16 1.25
N SER A 286 5.56 -7.47 0.85
CA SER A 286 4.84 -8.68 1.28
C SER A 286 3.78 -9.10 0.27
N ASP A 287 3.11 -10.22 0.52
CA ASP A 287 1.95 -10.67 -0.28
C ASP A 287 0.61 -10.02 0.19
N ASN A 288 0.65 -9.04 1.10
CA ASN A 288 -0.52 -8.31 1.60
C ASN A 288 -0.26 -6.79 1.63
N GLY A 289 -1.12 -6.03 0.93
CA GLY A 289 -0.95 -4.58 0.78
C GLY A 289 -1.09 -3.81 2.08
N MET A 290 -2.09 -4.15 2.90
CA MET A 290 -2.31 -3.52 4.21
C MET A 290 -1.12 -3.75 5.14
N LEU A 291 -0.58 -4.97 5.12
CA LEU A 291 0.58 -5.33 5.94
C LEU A 291 1.82 -4.54 5.52
N SER A 292 2.07 -4.40 4.21
CA SER A 292 3.22 -3.62 3.74
C SER A 292 3.15 -2.16 4.18
N ASP A 293 1.99 -1.49 4.07
CA ASP A 293 1.80 -0.10 4.48
C ASP A 293 1.94 0.06 6.01
N ALA A 294 1.21 -0.75 6.80
CA ALA A 294 1.21 -0.68 8.25
C ALA A 294 2.56 -1.03 8.90
N PHE A 295 3.30 -1.99 8.32
CA PHE A 295 4.62 -2.36 8.82
C PHE A 295 5.62 -1.20 8.68
N GLY A 296 5.62 -0.50 7.55
CA GLY A 296 6.47 0.68 7.36
C GLY A 296 6.20 1.74 8.44
N THR A 297 4.93 1.99 8.74
CA THR A 297 4.50 2.92 9.79
C THR A 297 4.97 2.46 11.17
N ALA A 298 4.74 1.18 11.54
CA ALA A 298 5.19 0.61 12.81
C ALA A 298 6.71 0.71 12.99
N ALA A 299 7.45 0.37 11.95
CA ALA A 299 8.92 0.37 11.97
C ALA A 299 9.51 1.77 12.15
N MET A 300 8.93 2.80 11.49
CA MET A 300 9.33 4.20 11.67
C MET A 300 9.20 4.67 13.12
N VAL A 301 8.26 4.10 13.88
CA VAL A 301 7.99 4.42 15.30
C VAL A 301 8.85 3.61 16.25
N ALA A 302 8.99 2.31 16.03
CA ALA A 302 9.66 1.39 16.95
C ALA A 302 11.19 1.59 17.02
N GLY A 303 11.78 2.08 15.94
CA GLY A 303 13.23 2.03 15.78
C GLY A 303 13.74 0.60 15.50
N PRO A 304 15.05 0.36 15.58
CA PRO A 304 15.67 -0.82 14.99
C PRO A 304 15.46 -2.14 15.76
N ASN A 305 15.02 -2.11 17.01
CA ASN A 305 15.15 -3.27 17.90
C ASN A 305 14.20 -4.43 17.55
N ASP A 306 12.94 -4.13 17.22
CA ASP A 306 11.88 -5.15 17.07
C ASP A 306 11.56 -5.48 15.61
N ILE A 307 12.05 -4.67 14.66
CA ILE A 307 11.70 -4.78 13.23
C ILE A 307 12.04 -6.16 12.66
N SER A 308 13.22 -6.72 13.00
CA SER A 308 13.67 -8.01 12.45
C SER A 308 12.78 -9.16 12.92
N GLN A 309 12.36 -9.13 14.17
CA GLN A 309 11.46 -10.15 14.72
C GLN A 309 10.09 -10.06 14.04
N TRP A 310 9.49 -8.87 13.97
CA TRP A 310 8.19 -8.70 13.32
C TRP A 310 8.22 -9.08 11.84
N ALA A 311 9.32 -8.73 11.15
CA ALA A 311 9.46 -9.05 9.73
C ALA A 311 9.55 -10.57 9.50
N GLU A 312 10.24 -11.32 10.37
CA GLU A 312 10.30 -12.77 10.31
C GLU A 312 8.93 -13.41 10.61
N GLU A 313 8.27 -12.99 11.68
CA GLU A 313 6.95 -13.50 12.07
C GLU A 313 5.85 -13.21 11.04
N LEU A 314 5.93 -12.08 10.33
CA LEU A 314 4.93 -11.61 9.38
C LEU A 314 5.29 -11.92 7.91
N GLY A 315 6.48 -12.46 7.64
CA GLY A 315 6.94 -12.78 6.29
C GLY A 315 7.19 -11.54 5.43
N ILE A 316 7.83 -10.50 5.98
CA ILE A 316 8.06 -9.21 5.33
C ILE A 316 9.52 -9.03 4.91
N GLY A 317 9.75 -8.70 3.63
CA GLY A 317 11.02 -8.14 3.18
C GLY A 317 11.08 -6.64 3.50
N TYR A 318 12.18 -6.14 4.09
CA TYR A 318 12.34 -4.73 4.40
C TYR A 318 13.66 -4.14 3.93
N PHE A 319 13.64 -2.82 3.68
CA PHE A 319 14.79 -1.99 3.37
C PHE A 319 14.70 -0.70 4.21
N LEU A 320 15.63 -0.54 5.14
CA LEU A 320 15.70 0.56 6.08
C LEU A 320 16.76 1.54 5.65
N ILE A 321 16.45 2.83 5.70
CA ILE A 321 17.41 3.93 5.56
C ILE A 321 17.40 4.68 6.88
N TYR A 322 18.46 4.51 7.66
CA TYR A 322 18.63 5.17 8.95
C TYR A 322 18.79 6.68 8.80
N GLU A 323 18.57 7.44 9.87
CA GLU A 323 18.73 8.91 9.86
C GLU A 323 20.17 9.33 9.45
N ASN A 324 21.17 8.55 9.81
CA ASN A 324 22.57 8.77 9.42
C ASN A 324 22.91 8.31 7.99
N GLY A 325 21.93 7.81 7.23
CA GLY A 325 22.10 7.33 5.86
C GLY A 325 22.60 5.88 5.75
N GLN A 326 22.83 5.15 6.85
CA GLN A 326 23.11 3.72 6.79
C GLN A 326 21.92 2.96 6.24
N ILE A 327 22.20 1.86 5.54
CA ILE A 327 21.18 1.00 4.93
C ILE A 327 21.24 -0.38 5.57
N GLN A 328 20.07 -0.93 5.85
CA GLN A 328 19.90 -2.32 6.30
C GLN A 328 18.73 -2.96 5.55
N ASN A 329 18.85 -4.23 5.21
CA ASN A 329 17.77 -5.05 4.69
C ASN A 329 17.83 -6.46 5.27
N ASN A 330 16.77 -7.26 5.06
CA ASN A 330 16.75 -8.65 5.48
C ASN A 330 16.84 -9.62 4.28
N THR A 331 16.93 -10.93 4.59
CA THR A 331 17.06 -11.97 3.57
C THR A 331 15.87 -12.01 2.62
N LEU A 332 14.63 -11.81 3.13
CA LEU A 332 13.42 -11.78 2.31
C LEU A 332 13.42 -10.64 1.30
N TRP A 333 13.92 -9.45 1.68
CA TRP A 333 14.11 -8.36 0.73
C TRP A 333 14.99 -8.76 -0.46
N ASN A 334 16.08 -9.50 -0.19
CA ASN A 334 17.03 -9.91 -1.23
C ASN A 334 16.43 -10.91 -2.23
N GLU A 335 15.35 -11.61 -1.88
CA GLU A 335 14.64 -12.49 -2.81
C GLU A 335 13.88 -11.68 -3.87
N TYR A 336 13.40 -10.49 -3.52
CA TYR A 336 12.71 -9.57 -4.43
C TYR A 336 13.67 -8.63 -5.17
N ALA A 337 14.81 -8.28 -4.57
CA ALA A 337 15.79 -7.33 -5.10
C ALA A 337 16.68 -7.91 -6.23
N LYS A 338 16.39 -9.09 -6.74
CA LYS A 338 17.16 -9.80 -7.78
C LYS A 338 16.76 -9.42 -9.18
#